data_5aaa52cd2b6730adac11613050b2b773
#
_entry.id   5aaa52cd2b6730adac11613050b2b773
#
_cell.length_a   1.000
_cell.length_b   1.000
_cell.length_c   1.000
_cell.angle_alpha   90.00
_cell.angle_beta   90.00
_cell.angle_gamma   90.00
#
_symmetry.space_group_name_H-M   'P 1'
#
loop_
_entity.id
_entity.type
_entity.pdbx_description
1 polymer ?
#
loop_
_entity_poly.entity_id
_entity_poly.type
_entity_poly.pdbx_seq_one_letter_code
_entity_poly.pdbx_strand_id
1 'polypeptide(L)'
;KIALGYTLDEIPNAITGKTYASFEPMLDYCVVKMPRLPFDKFISASHKLGTQMKATGEVMSICTSFEGGLMKAIRSLEQHVDSLMSYDYSGLTDEQLKEQLHNVDDRRIWVIAEALRRGFDYELIHDITKIDIWFIDKLMILVEMENALKKAGKNLDADLLKEAKRIEFPDNVIARLTGLTENEIKEMRHANGIRAAFKMVDTCAAEFAAETPYYYSCFGSENEAEGETEKKKVLVLGSGPIRI
;
A
#
# COMPACT_ATOMS: atom_id res chain seq x y z
N LYS A 1 -2.48 -16.44 -31.58
CA LYS A 1 -2.30 -17.89 -31.55
C LYS A 1 -3.46 -18.57 -30.81
N ILE A 2 -3.90 -18.08 -29.66
CA ILE A 2 -5.05 -18.61 -28.89
C ILE A 2 -6.31 -18.67 -29.77
N ALA A 3 -6.60 -17.60 -30.52
CA ALA A 3 -7.74 -17.56 -31.45
C ALA A 3 -7.67 -18.59 -32.60
N LEU A 4 -6.49 -19.16 -32.84
CA LEU A 4 -6.25 -20.22 -33.81
C LEU A 4 -6.26 -21.62 -33.17
N GLY A 5 -6.55 -21.74 -31.87
CA GLY A 5 -6.67 -22.99 -31.15
C GLY A 5 -5.39 -23.48 -30.44
N TYR A 6 -4.33 -22.67 -30.40
CA TYR A 6 -3.14 -23.01 -29.60
C TYR A 6 -3.42 -22.90 -28.12
N THR A 7 -2.91 -23.82 -27.34
CA THR A 7 -2.91 -23.76 -25.87
C THR A 7 -1.71 -22.94 -25.35
N LEU A 8 -1.73 -22.52 -24.08
CA LEU A 8 -0.68 -21.67 -23.53
C LEU A 8 0.69 -22.37 -23.47
N ASP A 9 0.71 -23.67 -23.26
CA ASP A 9 1.90 -24.53 -23.26
C ASP A 9 2.50 -24.78 -24.65
N GLU A 10 1.74 -24.49 -25.73
CA GLU A 10 2.20 -24.55 -27.10
C GLU A 10 2.74 -23.22 -27.65
N ILE A 11 2.55 -22.13 -26.90
CA ILE A 11 2.94 -20.76 -27.32
C ILE A 11 4.29 -20.42 -26.69
N PRO A 12 5.43 -20.46 -27.42
CA PRO A 12 6.72 -20.07 -26.88
C PRO A 12 6.79 -18.57 -26.66
N ASN A 13 7.54 -18.14 -25.62
CA ASN A 13 7.91 -16.76 -25.41
C ASN A 13 8.72 -16.24 -26.60
N ALA A 14 8.22 -15.17 -27.22
CA ALA A 14 8.85 -14.61 -28.43
C ALA A 14 10.22 -13.96 -28.15
N ILE A 15 10.53 -13.61 -26.91
CA ILE A 15 11.80 -12.98 -26.55
C ILE A 15 12.86 -14.00 -26.22
N THR A 16 12.55 -14.98 -25.37
CA THR A 16 13.53 -15.97 -24.90
C THR A 16 13.57 -17.23 -25.74
N GLY A 17 12.44 -17.63 -26.34
CA GLY A 17 12.29 -18.91 -27.02
C GLY A 17 12.46 -20.16 -26.14
N LYS A 18 12.62 -19.95 -24.81
CA LYS A 18 12.94 -21.02 -23.84
C LYS A 18 11.76 -21.39 -22.97
N THR A 19 10.89 -20.43 -22.66
CA THR A 19 9.71 -20.59 -21.85
C THR A 19 8.45 -20.50 -22.70
N TYR A 20 7.30 -20.79 -22.12
CA TYR A 20 6.00 -20.78 -22.79
C TYR A 20 5.04 -19.80 -22.11
N ALA A 21 3.96 -19.46 -22.79
CA ALA A 21 2.93 -18.54 -22.25
C ALA A 21 2.21 -19.10 -21.01
N SER A 22 2.38 -20.38 -20.71
CA SER A 22 1.94 -21.04 -19.48
C SER A 22 2.86 -20.79 -18.28
N PHE A 23 4.00 -20.09 -18.47
CA PHE A 23 4.88 -19.75 -17.36
C PHE A 23 4.15 -18.94 -16.31
N GLU A 24 4.20 -19.39 -15.06
CA GLU A 24 3.56 -18.73 -13.94
C GLU A 24 4.51 -17.67 -13.35
N PRO A 25 4.11 -16.38 -13.33
CA PRO A 25 4.94 -15.31 -12.78
C PRO A 25 5.27 -15.55 -11.31
N MET A 26 6.52 -15.35 -10.91
CA MET A 26 6.98 -15.42 -9.54
C MET A 26 7.59 -14.08 -9.16
N LEU A 27 6.95 -13.37 -8.22
CA LEU A 27 7.40 -12.07 -7.71
C LEU A 27 7.53 -12.13 -6.19
N ASP A 28 8.57 -11.50 -5.66
CA ASP A 28 8.79 -11.35 -4.22
C ASP A 28 8.24 -10.03 -3.66
N TYR A 29 7.43 -9.33 -4.46
CA TYR A 29 6.79 -8.07 -4.08
C TYR A 29 5.32 -8.02 -4.51
N CYS A 30 4.59 -7.12 -3.88
CA CYS A 30 3.20 -6.79 -4.21
C CYS A 30 3.13 -5.39 -4.81
N VAL A 31 2.33 -5.23 -5.86
CA VAL A 31 2.04 -3.94 -6.48
C VAL A 31 0.61 -3.53 -6.12
N VAL A 32 0.47 -2.36 -5.47
CA VAL A 32 -0.84 -1.78 -5.16
C VAL A 32 -1.04 -0.54 -6.03
N LYS A 33 -2.05 -0.59 -6.88
CA LYS A 33 -2.48 0.52 -7.71
C LYS A 33 -3.74 1.15 -7.10
N MET A 34 -3.67 2.42 -6.76
CA MET A 34 -4.78 3.13 -6.12
C MET A 34 -5.20 4.35 -6.94
N PRO A 35 -6.49 4.53 -7.25
CA PRO A 35 -6.96 5.70 -7.98
C PRO A 35 -6.87 6.95 -7.10
N ARG A 36 -6.41 8.04 -7.69
CA ARG A 36 -6.49 9.38 -7.12
C ARG A 36 -7.66 10.11 -7.76
N LEU A 37 -8.78 10.16 -7.06
CA LEU A 37 -9.98 10.84 -7.52
C LEU A 37 -9.89 12.34 -7.19
N PRO A 38 -9.97 13.24 -8.19
CA PRO A 38 -9.68 14.67 -8.01
C PRO A 38 -10.89 15.46 -7.46
N PHE A 39 -11.59 14.93 -6.47
CA PHE A 39 -12.75 15.61 -5.85
C PHE A 39 -12.35 16.86 -5.06
N ASP A 40 -11.09 16.99 -4.70
CA ASP A 40 -10.51 18.21 -4.15
C ASP A 40 -10.49 19.38 -5.16
N LYS A 41 -10.43 19.07 -6.45
CA LYS A 41 -10.50 20.06 -7.53
C LYS A 41 -11.94 20.26 -8.05
N PHE A 42 -12.75 19.22 -8.04
CA PHE A 42 -14.12 19.22 -8.57
C PHE A 42 -15.12 19.08 -7.41
N ILE A 43 -15.23 20.12 -6.59
CA ILE A 43 -16.02 20.14 -5.34
C ILE A 43 -17.49 19.79 -5.55
N SER A 44 -18.07 20.14 -6.72
CA SER A 44 -19.46 19.85 -7.08
C SER A 44 -19.68 18.45 -7.67
N ALA A 45 -18.60 17.67 -7.88
CA ALA A 45 -18.72 16.35 -8.44
C ALA A 45 -19.26 15.34 -7.41
N SER A 46 -20.12 14.43 -7.85
CA SER A 46 -20.58 13.34 -7.00
C SER A 46 -19.42 12.38 -6.67
N HIS A 47 -19.22 12.10 -5.39
CA HIS A 47 -18.22 11.11 -4.91
C HIS A 47 -18.64 9.66 -5.21
N LYS A 48 -19.93 9.42 -5.50
CA LYS A 48 -20.44 8.08 -5.76
C LYS A 48 -19.74 7.47 -6.98
N LEU A 49 -19.16 6.29 -6.79
CA LEU A 49 -18.55 5.48 -7.85
C LEU A 49 -19.55 4.46 -8.38
N GLY A 50 -19.47 4.16 -9.67
CA GLY A 50 -20.37 3.24 -10.36
C GLY A 50 -19.87 2.94 -11.77
N THR A 51 -20.79 2.65 -12.69
CA THR A 51 -20.45 2.33 -14.09
C THR A 51 -20.09 3.55 -14.94
N GLN A 52 -20.39 4.76 -14.45
CA GLN A 52 -20.02 5.99 -15.15
C GLN A 52 -18.52 6.23 -15.01
N MET A 53 -17.84 6.50 -16.10
CA MET A 53 -16.43 6.89 -16.11
C MET A 53 -16.24 8.23 -15.41
N LYS A 54 -15.18 8.30 -14.58
CA LYS A 54 -14.73 9.53 -13.92
C LYS A 54 -13.27 9.77 -14.25
N ALA A 55 -12.88 11.04 -14.33
CA ALA A 55 -11.49 11.41 -14.47
C ALA A 55 -10.71 11.02 -13.20
N THR A 56 -9.60 10.31 -13.35
CA THR A 56 -8.78 9.83 -12.25
C THR A 56 -7.30 10.02 -12.55
N GLY A 57 -6.53 10.42 -11.52
CA GLY A 57 -5.11 10.09 -11.45
C GLY A 57 -4.92 8.72 -10.81
N GLU A 58 -3.70 8.28 -10.71
CA GLU A 58 -3.37 7.02 -10.06
C GLU A 58 -2.00 7.07 -9.40
N VAL A 59 -1.84 6.28 -8.36
CA VAL A 59 -0.56 5.96 -7.76
C VAL A 59 -0.32 4.47 -7.86
N MET A 60 0.94 4.10 -8.05
CA MET A 60 1.40 2.72 -8.00
C MET A 60 2.47 2.61 -6.93
N SER A 61 2.26 1.75 -5.97
CA SER A 61 3.23 1.45 -4.93
C SER A 61 3.69 0.01 -5.00
N ILE A 62 4.93 -0.23 -4.63
CA ILE A 62 5.53 -1.57 -4.58
C ILE A 62 6.07 -1.79 -3.18
N CYS A 63 5.78 -2.95 -2.60
CA CYS A 63 6.27 -3.36 -1.30
C CYS A 63 6.32 -4.88 -1.22
N THR A 64 7.00 -5.42 -0.23
CA THR A 64 7.09 -6.87 0.02
C THR A 64 5.80 -7.48 0.57
N SER A 65 4.84 -6.65 1.00
CA SER A 65 3.51 -7.07 1.46
C SER A 65 2.42 -6.17 0.91
N PHE A 66 1.19 -6.67 0.87
CA PHE A 66 0.02 -5.89 0.45
C PHE A 66 -0.24 -4.73 1.40
N GLU A 67 -0.15 -4.96 2.71
CA GLU A 67 -0.38 -3.97 3.76
C GLU A 67 0.59 -2.79 3.61
N GLY A 68 1.88 -3.08 3.44
CA GLY A 68 2.90 -2.06 3.20
C GLY A 68 2.68 -1.34 1.88
N GLY A 69 2.34 -2.06 0.81
CA GLY A 69 1.97 -1.48 -0.48
C GLY A 69 0.79 -0.53 -0.36
N LEU A 70 -0.25 -0.92 0.37
CA LEU A 70 -1.43 -0.09 0.59
C LEU A 70 -1.10 1.19 1.38
N MET A 71 -0.35 1.08 2.47
CA MET A 71 0.09 2.24 3.26
C MET A 71 0.93 3.22 2.44
N LYS A 72 1.82 2.71 1.58
CA LYS A 72 2.58 3.54 0.62
C LYS A 72 1.66 4.22 -0.40
N ALA A 73 0.68 3.50 -0.95
CA ALA A 73 -0.29 4.05 -1.89
C ALA A 73 -1.09 5.20 -1.26
N ILE A 74 -1.62 5.01 -0.04
CA ILE A 74 -2.40 6.02 0.67
C ILE A 74 -1.60 7.31 0.83
N ARG A 75 -0.38 7.25 1.38
CA ARG A 75 0.42 8.47 1.59
C ARG A 75 0.93 9.12 0.30
N SER A 76 0.90 8.38 -0.81
CA SER A 76 1.30 8.89 -2.13
C SER A 76 0.16 9.57 -2.90
N LEU A 77 -1.08 9.54 -2.40
CA LEU A 77 -2.24 10.18 -3.05
C LEU A 77 -2.14 11.70 -3.12
N GLU A 78 -1.30 12.33 -2.29
CA GLU A 78 -1.18 13.79 -2.15
C GLU A 78 -2.54 14.47 -1.85
N GLN A 79 -3.31 13.85 -0.98
CA GLN A 79 -4.61 14.34 -0.49
C GLN A 79 -4.60 14.60 1.03
N HIS A 80 -3.39 14.85 1.59
CA HIS A 80 -3.19 15.06 3.03
C HIS A 80 -3.61 13.85 3.88
N VAL A 81 -3.54 12.65 3.30
CA VAL A 81 -3.77 11.38 3.98
C VAL A 81 -2.45 10.64 4.18
N ASP A 82 -2.26 10.06 5.35
CA ASP A 82 -1.03 9.35 5.73
C ASP A 82 -1.26 7.92 6.23
N SER A 83 -2.50 7.57 6.53
CA SER A 83 -2.87 6.27 7.10
C SER A 83 -4.37 5.99 6.98
N LEU A 84 -4.80 4.83 7.48
CA LEU A 84 -6.21 4.48 7.61
C LEU A 84 -6.94 5.30 8.70
N MET A 85 -6.24 6.17 9.44
CA MET A 85 -6.80 7.07 10.45
C MET A 85 -6.97 8.52 9.95
N SER A 86 -6.73 8.78 8.66
CA SER A 86 -6.75 10.14 8.11
C SER A 86 -8.14 10.78 8.08
N TYR A 87 -9.21 9.97 8.16
CA TYR A 87 -10.57 10.44 8.32
C TYR A 87 -11.15 9.96 9.65
N ASP A 88 -11.84 10.86 10.36
CA ASP A 88 -12.44 10.56 11.65
C ASP A 88 -13.93 10.21 11.48
N TYR A 89 -14.28 8.97 11.80
CA TYR A 89 -15.65 8.47 11.84
C TYR A 89 -16.09 8.12 13.27
N SER A 90 -15.31 8.45 14.30
CA SER A 90 -15.58 8.10 15.70
C SER A 90 -16.90 8.64 16.22
N GLY A 91 -17.38 9.76 15.66
CA GLY A 91 -18.66 10.38 16.02
C GLY A 91 -19.90 9.69 15.44
N LEU A 92 -19.77 8.71 14.56
CA LEU A 92 -20.89 7.97 13.99
C LEU A 92 -21.38 6.88 14.96
N THR A 93 -22.70 6.61 14.98
CA THR A 93 -23.21 5.39 15.59
C THR A 93 -22.89 4.17 14.71
N ASP A 94 -23.02 2.95 15.27
CA ASP A 94 -22.77 1.73 14.51
C ASP A 94 -23.76 1.56 13.36
N GLU A 95 -25.02 2.00 13.51
CA GLU A 95 -26.01 2.01 12.45
C GLU A 95 -25.63 2.98 11.33
N GLN A 96 -25.17 4.18 11.69
CA GLN A 96 -24.69 5.16 10.72
C GLN A 96 -23.43 4.67 9.98
N LEU A 97 -22.53 3.97 10.70
CA LEU A 97 -21.34 3.40 10.09
C LEU A 97 -21.69 2.27 9.11
N LYS A 98 -22.67 1.41 9.44
CA LYS A 98 -23.22 0.41 8.52
C LYS A 98 -23.81 1.05 7.27
N GLU A 99 -24.54 2.16 7.43
CA GLU A 99 -25.06 2.90 6.29
C GLU A 99 -23.94 3.46 5.40
N GLN A 100 -22.86 3.97 6.00
CA GLN A 100 -21.69 4.43 5.26
C GLN A 100 -20.98 3.31 4.49
N LEU A 101 -20.96 2.07 4.99
CA LEU A 101 -20.39 0.92 4.28
C LEU A 101 -21.12 0.61 2.95
N HIS A 102 -22.41 0.96 2.82
CA HIS A 102 -23.15 0.84 1.58
C HIS A 102 -22.73 1.87 0.53
N ASN A 103 -22.12 2.97 0.94
CA ASN A 103 -21.67 3.99 -0.01
C ASN A 103 -20.44 3.53 -0.76
N VAL A 104 -20.53 3.51 -2.09
CA VAL A 104 -19.40 3.20 -2.96
C VAL A 104 -18.77 4.52 -3.38
N ASP A 105 -17.78 4.98 -2.63
CA ASP A 105 -17.07 6.23 -2.86
C ASP A 105 -15.56 6.10 -2.61
N ASP A 106 -14.86 7.21 -2.78
CA ASP A 106 -13.40 7.31 -2.62
C ASP A 106 -12.92 7.15 -1.17
N ARG A 107 -13.82 7.19 -0.19
CA ARG A 107 -13.51 7.13 1.26
C ARG A 107 -13.86 5.78 1.90
N ARG A 108 -14.42 4.87 1.14
CA ARG A 108 -14.94 3.59 1.65
C ARG A 108 -13.90 2.78 2.44
N ILE A 109 -12.62 2.82 2.04
CA ILE A 109 -11.55 2.10 2.74
C ILE A 109 -11.38 2.56 4.19
N TRP A 110 -11.51 3.86 4.46
CA TRP A 110 -11.43 4.41 5.83
C TRP A 110 -12.66 4.06 6.66
N VAL A 111 -13.84 3.98 6.04
CA VAL A 111 -15.08 3.50 6.69
C VAL A 111 -14.93 2.05 7.10
N ILE A 112 -14.37 1.19 6.23
CA ILE A 112 -14.08 -0.22 6.54
C ILE A 112 -13.09 -0.31 7.70
N ALA A 113 -12.02 0.47 7.68
CA ALA A 113 -11.04 0.48 8.76
C ALA A 113 -11.66 0.87 10.10
N GLU A 114 -12.60 1.83 10.12
CA GLU A 114 -13.32 2.19 11.34
C GLU A 114 -14.26 1.07 11.81
N ALA A 115 -14.95 0.41 10.91
CA ALA A 115 -15.79 -0.74 11.24
C ALA A 115 -14.96 -1.87 11.88
N LEU A 116 -13.76 -2.14 11.35
CA LEU A 116 -12.82 -3.11 11.92
C LEU A 116 -12.32 -2.69 13.32
N ARG A 117 -12.02 -1.40 13.55
CA ARG A 117 -11.64 -0.90 14.88
C ARG A 117 -12.73 -1.11 15.92
N ARG A 118 -14.00 -1.08 15.50
CA ARG A 118 -15.17 -1.34 16.37
C ARG A 118 -15.50 -2.82 16.51
N GLY A 119 -14.77 -3.70 15.84
CA GLY A 119 -14.99 -5.15 15.93
C GLY A 119 -16.18 -5.64 15.10
N PHE A 120 -16.52 -4.97 14.00
CA PHE A 120 -17.51 -5.48 13.06
C PHE A 120 -17.00 -6.78 12.44
N ASP A 121 -17.91 -7.73 12.28
CA ASP A 121 -17.63 -9.03 11.67
C ASP A 121 -17.21 -8.90 10.21
N TYR A 122 -16.28 -9.72 9.77
CA TYR A 122 -15.78 -9.73 8.39
C TYR A 122 -16.89 -10.08 7.40
N GLU A 123 -17.73 -11.07 7.75
CA GLU A 123 -18.89 -11.46 6.96
C GLU A 123 -19.87 -10.31 6.80
N LEU A 124 -20.15 -9.56 7.87
CA LEU A 124 -21.01 -8.39 7.81
C LEU A 124 -20.44 -7.32 6.85
N ILE A 125 -19.15 -7.02 6.97
CA ILE A 125 -18.48 -6.04 6.09
C ILE A 125 -18.50 -6.56 4.64
N HIS A 126 -18.18 -7.86 4.42
CA HIS A 126 -18.25 -8.49 3.12
C HIS A 126 -19.65 -8.41 2.51
N ASP A 127 -20.68 -8.76 3.28
CA ASP A 127 -22.07 -8.79 2.81
C ASP A 127 -22.57 -7.42 2.37
N ILE A 128 -22.17 -6.38 3.09
CA ILE A 128 -22.54 -5.00 2.73
C ILE A 128 -21.71 -4.50 1.54
N THR A 129 -20.40 -4.73 1.55
CA THR A 129 -19.48 -4.11 0.60
C THR A 129 -19.23 -4.93 -0.64
N LYS A 130 -19.41 -6.25 -0.56
CA LYS A 130 -19.02 -7.27 -1.54
C LYS A 130 -17.51 -7.30 -1.80
N ILE A 131 -16.70 -6.73 -0.90
CA ILE A 131 -15.24 -6.82 -0.93
C ILE A 131 -14.86 -8.19 -0.37
N ASP A 132 -13.95 -8.87 -1.04
CA ASP A 132 -13.46 -10.17 -0.61
C ASP A 132 -12.86 -10.11 0.81
N ILE A 133 -13.16 -11.13 1.62
CA ILE A 133 -12.72 -11.23 3.02
C ILE A 133 -11.20 -11.14 3.14
N TRP A 134 -10.45 -11.61 2.15
CA TRP A 134 -9.00 -11.49 2.13
C TRP A 134 -8.53 -10.04 2.26
N PHE A 135 -9.16 -9.09 1.55
CA PHE A 135 -8.81 -7.68 1.67
C PHE A 135 -9.20 -7.09 3.02
N ILE A 136 -10.33 -7.53 3.58
CA ILE A 136 -10.79 -7.12 4.91
C ILE A 136 -9.79 -7.58 5.98
N ASP A 137 -9.32 -8.82 5.89
CA ASP A 137 -8.28 -9.38 6.75
C ASP A 137 -6.97 -8.57 6.67
N LYS A 138 -6.55 -8.20 5.46
CA LYS A 138 -5.36 -7.36 5.26
C LYS A 138 -5.49 -5.97 5.88
N LEU A 139 -6.69 -5.39 5.86
CA LEU A 139 -6.95 -4.13 6.56
C LEU A 139 -6.93 -4.31 8.09
N MET A 140 -7.39 -5.46 8.59
CA MET A 140 -7.34 -5.75 10.02
C MET A 140 -5.92 -5.82 10.56
N ILE A 141 -4.96 -6.37 9.81
CA ILE A 141 -3.54 -6.37 10.20
C ILE A 141 -3.03 -4.93 10.47
N LEU A 142 -3.45 -3.97 9.64
CA LEU A 142 -3.10 -2.56 9.85
C LEU A 142 -3.78 -1.98 11.10
N VAL A 143 -5.04 -2.32 11.33
CA VAL A 143 -5.79 -1.90 12.54
C VAL A 143 -5.19 -2.51 13.82
N GLU A 144 -4.79 -3.77 13.77
CA GLU A 144 -4.10 -4.43 14.90
C GLU A 144 -2.77 -3.76 15.22
N MET A 145 -2.00 -3.37 14.19
CA MET A 145 -0.76 -2.61 14.39
C MET A 145 -1.03 -1.23 15.01
N GLU A 146 -2.08 -0.52 14.56
CA GLU A 146 -2.51 0.73 15.22
C GLU A 146 -2.78 0.53 16.72
N ASN A 147 -3.48 -0.55 17.06
CA ASN A 147 -3.81 -0.88 18.45
C ASN A 147 -2.57 -1.28 19.25
N ALA A 148 -1.65 -2.04 18.67
CA ALA A 148 -0.39 -2.41 19.30
C ALA A 148 0.47 -1.17 19.61
N LEU A 149 0.59 -0.25 18.65
CA LEU A 149 1.31 1.01 18.83
C LEU A 149 0.66 1.91 19.90
N LYS A 150 -0.66 2.05 19.89
CA LYS A 150 -1.41 2.79 20.94
C LYS A 150 -1.19 2.20 22.32
N LYS A 151 -1.22 0.86 22.43
CA LYS A 151 -1.02 0.14 23.69
C LYS A 151 0.42 0.28 24.21
N ALA A 152 1.41 0.24 23.33
CA ALA A 152 2.81 0.44 23.70
C ALA A 152 3.06 1.87 24.22
N GLY A 153 2.42 2.86 23.58
CA GLY A 153 2.59 4.26 23.99
C GLY A 153 4.05 4.66 23.99
N LYS A 154 4.46 5.39 25.02
CA LYS A 154 5.86 5.84 25.18
C LYS A 154 6.84 4.70 25.50
N ASN A 155 6.35 3.49 25.79
CA ASN A 155 7.17 2.30 26.02
C ASN A 155 7.38 1.48 24.74
N LEU A 156 7.27 2.10 23.58
CA LEU A 156 7.54 1.48 22.29
C LEU A 156 8.92 0.83 22.29
N ASP A 157 8.99 -0.45 21.98
CA ASP A 157 10.27 -1.17 21.82
C ASP A 157 10.73 -1.23 20.35
N ALA A 158 11.95 -1.69 20.15
CA ALA A 158 12.56 -1.74 18.82
C ALA A 158 11.92 -2.79 17.91
N ASP A 159 11.42 -3.90 18.46
CA ASP A 159 10.84 -4.99 17.68
C ASP A 159 9.49 -4.58 17.13
N LEU A 160 8.61 -3.99 17.95
CA LEU A 160 7.33 -3.47 17.48
C LEU A 160 7.53 -2.31 16.48
N LEU A 161 8.53 -1.44 16.73
CA LEU A 161 8.88 -0.40 15.76
C LEU A 161 9.31 -0.99 14.42
N LYS A 162 10.14 -2.04 14.44
CA LYS A 162 10.58 -2.74 13.23
C LYS A 162 9.42 -3.38 12.47
N GLU A 163 8.50 -4.03 13.17
CA GLU A 163 7.29 -4.62 12.57
C GLU A 163 6.41 -3.54 11.94
N ALA A 164 6.14 -2.44 12.64
CA ALA A 164 5.37 -1.32 12.10
C ALA A 164 6.03 -0.74 10.84
N LYS A 165 7.37 -0.62 10.84
CA LYS A 165 8.11 -0.15 9.66
C LYS A 165 8.04 -1.15 8.50
N ARG A 166 8.05 -2.44 8.74
CA ARG A 166 7.92 -3.47 7.68
C ARG A 166 6.63 -3.36 6.89
N ILE A 167 5.54 -2.98 7.55
CA ILE A 167 4.25 -2.70 6.90
C ILE A 167 4.03 -1.19 6.64
N GLU A 168 5.13 -0.44 6.59
CA GLU A 168 5.23 0.92 6.07
C GLU A 168 4.48 1.99 6.86
N PHE A 169 4.28 1.82 8.18
CA PHE A 169 3.79 2.91 9.02
C PHE A 169 4.78 4.09 9.00
N PRO A 170 4.33 5.31 8.65
CA PRO A 170 5.19 6.50 8.67
C PRO A 170 5.58 6.91 10.09
N ASP A 171 6.73 7.55 10.27
CA ASP A 171 7.22 7.95 11.58
C ASP A 171 6.25 8.93 12.28
N ASN A 172 5.63 9.86 11.56
CA ASN A 172 4.62 10.78 12.10
C ASN A 172 3.36 10.05 12.59
N VAL A 173 2.93 8.97 11.93
CA VAL A 173 1.78 8.16 12.36
C VAL A 173 2.12 7.37 13.61
N ILE A 174 3.31 6.75 13.65
CA ILE A 174 3.79 6.04 14.85
C ILE A 174 3.89 7.02 16.02
N ALA A 175 4.45 8.20 15.81
CA ALA A 175 4.55 9.24 16.83
C ALA A 175 3.18 9.63 17.39
N ARG A 176 2.19 9.86 16.49
CA ARG A 176 0.82 10.19 16.88
C ARG A 176 0.15 9.09 17.71
N LEU A 177 0.40 7.81 17.38
CA LEU A 177 -0.17 6.67 18.08
C LEU A 177 0.46 6.42 19.45
N THR A 178 1.77 6.64 19.56
CA THR A 178 2.55 6.35 20.77
C THR A 178 2.64 7.55 21.73
N GLY A 179 2.36 8.76 21.25
CA GLY A 179 2.58 9.99 22.02
C GLY A 179 4.06 10.38 22.15
N LEU A 180 4.91 9.79 21.31
CA LEU A 180 6.29 10.22 21.08
C LEU A 180 6.34 11.29 20.00
N THR A 181 7.48 11.96 19.85
CA THR A 181 7.73 12.87 18.73
C THR A 181 8.28 12.10 17.52
N GLU A 182 8.11 12.65 16.33
CA GLU A 182 8.67 12.06 15.10
C GLU A 182 10.20 11.94 15.16
N ASN A 183 10.87 12.90 15.81
CA ASN A 183 12.31 12.84 16.00
C ASN A 183 12.72 11.67 16.91
N GLU A 184 12.01 11.43 18.01
CA GLU A 184 12.28 10.27 18.88
C GLU A 184 12.10 8.95 18.11
N ILE A 185 11.06 8.81 17.29
CA ILE A 185 10.87 7.64 16.43
C ILE A 185 12.04 7.49 15.44
N LYS A 186 12.46 8.57 14.81
CA LYS A 186 13.58 8.58 13.86
C LYS A 186 14.90 8.17 14.54
N GLU A 187 15.19 8.73 15.71
CA GLU A 187 16.38 8.39 16.50
C GLU A 187 16.37 6.92 16.92
N MET A 188 15.23 6.43 17.42
CA MET A 188 15.04 5.02 17.78
C MET A 188 15.27 4.09 16.57
N ARG A 189 14.73 4.43 15.39
CA ARG A 189 15.00 3.67 14.17
C ARG A 189 16.48 3.60 13.84
N HIS A 190 17.17 4.75 13.88
CA HIS A 190 18.59 4.82 13.53
C HIS A 190 19.44 4.05 14.54
N ALA A 191 19.15 4.18 15.83
CA ALA A 191 19.86 3.47 16.90
C ALA A 191 19.73 1.94 16.79
N ASN A 192 18.60 1.45 16.28
CA ASN A 192 18.33 0.02 16.10
C ASN A 192 18.57 -0.49 14.67
N GLY A 193 19.21 0.31 13.81
CA GLY A 193 19.53 -0.10 12.44
C GLY A 193 18.30 -0.27 11.52
N ILE A 194 17.13 0.24 11.92
CA ILE A 194 15.90 0.18 11.12
C ILE A 194 15.96 1.24 10.04
N ARG A 195 16.40 0.84 8.85
CA ARG A 195 16.59 1.73 7.69
C ARG A 195 15.84 1.20 6.49
N ALA A 196 15.45 2.12 5.61
CA ALA A 196 14.93 1.72 4.31
C ALA A 196 16.03 1.04 3.48
N ALA A 197 15.66 -0.03 2.82
CA ALA A 197 16.42 -0.71 1.79
C ALA A 197 15.76 -0.48 0.44
N PHE A 198 16.48 -0.72 -0.63
CA PHE A 198 15.98 -0.57 -1.99
C PHE A 198 16.14 -1.89 -2.72
N LYS A 199 15.07 -2.39 -3.28
CA LYS A 199 15.05 -3.62 -4.09
C LYS A 199 14.74 -3.30 -5.54
N MET A 200 15.33 -4.03 -6.45
CA MET A 200 15.09 -3.85 -7.87
C MET A 200 13.70 -4.37 -8.25
N VAL A 201 13.05 -3.66 -9.16
CA VAL A 201 11.77 -4.11 -9.71
C VAL A 201 12.05 -5.19 -10.76
N ASP A 202 11.63 -6.43 -10.50
CA ASP A 202 11.71 -7.52 -11.46
C ASP A 202 10.61 -7.38 -12.52
N THR A 203 10.96 -6.85 -13.68
CA THR A 203 10.04 -6.70 -14.82
C THR A 203 9.87 -7.99 -15.62
N CYS A 204 10.60 -9.04 -15.27
CA CYS A 204 10.61 -10.33 -15.98
C CYS A 204 9.91 -11.44 -15.20
N ALA A 205 9.38 -11.15 -14.02
CA ALA A 205 8.62 -12.08 -13.18
C ALA A 205 9.35 -13.41 -12.89
N ALA A 206 10.65 -13.34 -12.67
CA ALA A 206 11.57 -14.47 -12.48
C ALA A 206 11.68 -15.43 -13.69
N GLU A 207 11.12 -15.09 -14.84
CA GLU A 207 11.29 -15.89 -16.07
C GLU A 207 12.75 -15.87 -16.55
N PHE A 208 13.43 -14.73 -16.38
CA PHE A 208 14.88 -14.54 -16.58
C PHE A 208 15.36 -13.36 -15.75
N ALA A 209 16.67 -13.21 -15.57
CA ALA A 209 17.22 -12.13 -14.78
C ALA A 209 16.82 -10.75 -15.36
N ALA A 210 16.19 -9.93 -14.52
CA ALA A 210 15.82 -8.57 -14.87
C ALA A 210 17.04 -7.65 -14.69
N GLU A 211 17.28 -6.78 -15.66
CA GLU A 211 18.25 -5.70 -15.58
C GLU A 211 17.49 -4.38 -15.77
N THR A 212 16.95 -3.84 -14.68
CA THR A 212 16.16 -2.60 -14.74
C THR A 212 16.75 -1.51 -13.86
N PRO A 213 16.64 -0.22 -14.25
CA PRO A 213 17.05 0.90 -13.42
C PRO A 213 15.96 1.29 -12.40
N TYR A 214 14.94 0.47 -12.19
CA TYR A 214 13.81 0.77 -11.33
C TYR A 214 13.97 0.07 -9.98
N TYR A 215 13.82 0.84 -8.91
CA TYR A 215 13.91 0.36 -7.54
C TYR A 215 12.71 0.82 -6.73
N TYR A 216 12.33 0.03 -5.74
CA TYR A 216 11.35 0.41 -4.73
C TYR A 216 11.97 0.36 -3.35
N SER A 217 11.56 1.26 -2.47
CA SER A 217 12.01 1.25 -1.07
C SER A 217 11.14 0.33 -0.23
N CYS A 218 11.73 -0.35 0.72
CA CYS A 218 11.04 -1.13 1.76
C CYS A 218 11.86 -1.12 3.06
N PHE A 219 11.24 -1.50 4.16
CA PHE A 219 11.96 -1.73 5.42
C PHE A 219 12.27 -3.22 5.56
N GLY A 220 13.19 -3.70 4.72
CA GLY A 220 13.72 -5.06 4.73
C GLY A 220 15.18 -5.10 5.16
N SER A 221 15.77 -6.31 5.13
CA SER A 221 17.17 -6.54 5.48
C SER A 221 18.11 -6.44 4.28
N GLU A 222 17.62 -6.57 3.06
CA GLU A 222 18.41 -6.65 1.84
C GLU A 222 18.33 -5.35 1.05
N ASN A 223 19.48 -4.80 0.69
CA ASN A 223 19.58 -3.63 -0.17
C ASN A 223 20.29 -4.00 -1.47
N GLU A 224 19.57 -3.93 -2.58
CA GLU A 224 20.08 -4.27 -3.92
C GLU A 224 20.58 -3.04 -4.69
N ALA A 225 20.36 -1.83 -4.14
CA ALA A 225 20.84 -0.60 -4.75
C ALA A 225 22.32 -0.40 -4.43
N GLU A 226 23.18 -1.10 -5.15
CA GLU A 226 24.62 -0.88 -5.12
C GLU A 226 24.99 0.26 -6.07
N GLY A 227 25.59 1.30 -5.55
CA GLY A 227 26.02 2.44 -6.36
C GLY A 227 27.54 2.53 -6.43
N GLU A 228 28.08 2.86 -7.61
CA GLU A 228 29.47 3.27 -7.74
C GLU A 228 29.79 4.38 -6.73
N THR A 229 30.82 4.20 -5.92
CA THR A 229 31.18 5.11 -4.83
C THR A 229 31.96 6.35 -5.31
N GLU A 230 32.61 6.26 -6.46
CA GLU A 230 33.55 7.28 -6.96
C GLU A 230 32.90 8.40 -7.78
N LYS A 231 31.70 8.16 -8.31
CA LYS A 231 30.97 9.19 -9.07
C LYS A 231 30.18 10.15 -8.19
N LYS A 232 30.14 11.41 -8.55
CA LYS A 232 29.22 12.38 -7.94
C LYS A 232 27.78 11.96 -8.21
N LYS A 233 26.97 11.93 -7.15
CA LYS A 233 25.56 11.53 -7.22
C LYS A 233 24.67 12.74 -7.10
N VAL A 234 23.61 12.80 -7.93
CA VAL A 234 22.58 13.83 -7.90
C VAL A 234 21.25 13.14 -7.67
N LEU A 235 20.54 13.52 -6.61
CA LEU A 235 19.18 13.09 -6.35
C LEU A 235 18.20 14.09 -6.98
N VAL A 236 17.40 13.63 -7.93
CA VAL A 236 16.32 14.42 -8.51
C VAL A 236 15.01 14.00 -7.84
N LEU A 237 14.43 14.92 -7.08
CA LEU A 237 13.09 14.72 -6.50
C LEU A 237 12.06 15.12 -7.56
N GLY A 238 11.31 14.16 -8.03
CA GLY A 238 10.30 14.38 -9.07
C GLY A 238 9.00 13.71 -8.76
N SER A 239 8.01 14.13 -9.46
CA SER A 239 6.60 13.77 -9.58
C SER A 239 5.99 12.87 -8.51
N GLY A 240 4.86 13.28 -8.03
CA GLY A 240 3.90 12.45 -7.32
C GLY A 240 3.03 11.62 -8.29
N PRO A 241 1.74 11.40 -7.96
CA PRO A 241 0.82 10.61 -8.75
C PRO A 241 0.59 11.21 -10.14
N ILE A 242 0.25 10.35 -11.09
CA ILE A 242 -0.27 10.81 -12.39
C ILE A 242 -1.54 11.61 -12.10
N ARG A 243 -1.57 12.83 -12.58
CA ARG A 243 -2.66 13.79 -12.36
C ARG A 243 -3.33 14.14 -13.66
N ILE A 244 -4.60 14.49 -13.54
CA ILE A 244 -5.39 15.12 -14.59
C ILE A 244 -5.30 16.63 -14.45
#